data_5be9ad826289499df1ebc41d464cbf45
#
_entry.id   5be9ad826289499df1ebc41d464cbf45
#
_cell.length_a   1.000
_cell.length_b   1.000
_cell.length_c   1.000
_cell.angle_alpha   90.00
_cell.angle_beta   90.00
_cell.angle_gamma   90.00
#
_symmetry.space_group_name_H-M   'P 1'
#
loop_
_entity.id
_entity.type
_entity.pdbx_description
1 polymer ?
#
loop_
_entity_poly.entity_id
_entity_poly.type
_entity_poly.pdbx_seq_one_letter_code
_entity_poly.pdbx_strand_id
1 'polypeptide(L)'
;TGKPGPVLIDLPKDVMAEFGSAEYPKNVNIRGYKPNTSVHIGQLKRALKMLSKAKRPLFLAGGGVNIAHAQEVFREVVEKTQVPVVTTGMGRGAISTKHPLFIGNLGMHGAYAANMAVSECDLLFSIGTRFNDRITGKLHEFAPHAQIVHIDIDTASISRNIHVDIPIVADAKEAITKMAEYVEPCSTSKWLAQIDAWKNEHPLTMRQNGVMGPLDIFNAINEKFDDAIIVTDVGQHQMLTSQYVDITENRQIIMSGGLGTMGYGLSLIHISEPTR
;
A
#
# COMPACT_ATOMS: atom_id res chain seq x y z
N THR A 1 -18.66 2.75 -2.06
CA THR A 1 -18.11 4.10 -2.23
C THR A 1 -17.31 4.51 -1.00
N GLY A 2 -16.26 5.28 -1.21
CA GLY A 2 -15.32 5.62 -0.14
C GLY A 2 -14.46 4.42 0.28
N LYS A 3 -13.96 4.44 1.53
CA LYS A 3 -13.14 3.37 2.07
C LYS A 3 -13.99 2.11 2.32
N PRO A 4 -13.63 0.94 1.75
CA PRO A 4 -14.33 -0.30 2.02
C PRO A 4 -14.24 -0.70 3.50
N GLY A 5 -15.32 -1.28 4.03
CA GLY A 5 -15.37 -1.76 5.41
C GLY A 5 -16.69 -2.47 5.71
N PRO A 6 -16.80 -3.09 6.88
CA PRO A 6 -18.03 -3.71 7.33
C PRO A 6 -19.13 -2.67 7.51
N VAL A 7 -20.37 -3.06 7.18
CA VAL A 7 -21.58 -2.24 7.37
C VAL A 7 -22.52 -2.97 8.31
N LEU A 8 -22.96 -2.30 9.36
CA LEU A 8 -23.99 -2.77 10.26
C LEU A 8 -25.33 -2.11 9.90
N ILE A 9 -26.36 -2.92 9.70
CA ILE A 9 -27.73 -2.46 9.53
C ILE A 9 -28.53 -2.92 10.76
N ASP A 10 -28.99 -1.96 11.54
CA ASP A 10 -29.91 -2.24 12.65
C ASP A 10 -31.35 -2.22 12.11
N LEU A 11 -32.09 -3.28 12.37
CA LEU A 11 -33.49 -3.45 11.98
C LEU A 11 -34.37 -3.52 13.21
N PRO A 12 -34.82 -2.38 13.77
CA PRO A 12 -35.71 -2.35 14.95
C PRO A 12 -37.01 -3.09 14.67
N LYS A 13 -37.54 -3.75 15.71
CA LYS A 13 -38.72 -4.61 15.59
C LYS A 13 -39.98 -3.88 15.08
N ASP A 14 -40.17 -2.66 15.49
CA ASP A 14 -41.29 -1.79 15.09
C ASP A 14 -41.17 -1.46 13.59
N VAL A 15 -40.00 -1.07 13.12
CA VAL A 15 -39.75 -0.80 11.68
C VAL A 15 -39.98 -2.04 10.81
N MET A 16 -39.56 -3.23 11.28
CA MET A 16 -39.83 -4.48 10.56
C MET A 16 -41.31 -4.86 10.50
N ALA A 17 -42.11 -4.36 11.43
CA ALA A 17 -43.54 -4.63 11.48
C ALA A 17 -44.41 -3.60 10.71
N GLU A 18 -43.79 -2.52 10.20
CA GLU A 18 -44.49 -1.51 9.41
C GLU A 18 -44.85 -1.99 8.01
N PHE A 19 -45.99 -1.54 7.52
CA PHE A 19 -46.36 -1.69 6.11
C PHE A 19 -45.67 -0.62 5.25
N GLY A 20 -44.94 -1.05 4.24
CA GLY A 20 -44.25 -0.18 3.31
C GLY A 20 -44.47 -0.54 1.83
N SER A 21 -44.06 0.30 0.92
CA SER A 21 -44.01 -0.04 -0.50
C SER A 21 -42.76 -0.88 -0.80
N ALA A 22 -42.87 -1.85 -1.70
CA ALA A 22 -41.74 -2.66 -2.18
C ALA A 22 -40.93 -1.97 -3.30
N GLU A 23 -40.98 -0.64 -3.36
CA GLU A 23 -40.26 0.14 -4.37
C GLU A 23 -38.83 0.41 -3.92
N TYR A 24 -37.88 0.00 -4.75
CA TYR A 24 -36.47 0.31 -4.56
C TYR A 24 -36.13 1.64 -5.24
N PRO A 25 -35.59 2.62 -4.51
CA PRO A 25 -35.17 3.88 -5.12
C PRO A 25 -34.04 3.62 -6.11
N LYS A 26 -34.15 4.13 -7.34
CA LYS A 26 -33.10 4.02 -8.38
C LYS A 26 -31.82 4.77 -7.98
N ASN A 27 -31.97 5.83 -7.20
CA ASN A 27 -30.85 6.63 -6.69
C ASN A 27 -31.01 6.80 -5.18
N VAL A 28 -29.93 6.65 -4.46
CA VAL A 28 -29.88 6.84 -3.00
C VAL A 28 -29.20 8.16 -2.70
N ASN A 29 -29.86 9.04 -1.96
CA ASN A 29 -29.31 10.30 -1.47
C ASN A 29 -29.31 10.29 0.07
N ILE A 30 -28.21 9.89 0.67
CA ILE A 30 -28.06 9.87 2.12
C ILE A 30 -27.53 11.22 2.59
N ARG A 31 -28.29 11.87 3.49
CA ARG A 31 -27.89 13.13 4.11
C ARG A 31 -26.58 12.94 4.89
N GLY A 32 -25.57 13.72 4.59
CA GLY A 32 -24.26 13.65 5.28
C GLY A 32 -23.27 12.65 4.68
N TYR A 33 -23.69 11.75 3.77
CA TYR A 33 -22.78 10.87 3.06
C TYR A 33 -22.55 11.40 1.63
N LYS A 34 -21.48 12.15 1.47
CA LYS A 34 -21.06 12.71 0.18
C LYS A 34 -19.58 12.36 -0.03
N PRO A 35 -19.30 11.15 -0.56
CA PRO A 35 -17.92 10.76 -0.82
C PRO A 35 -17.28 11.73 -1.81
N ASN A 36 -16.05 12.12 -1.52
CA ASN A 36 -15.28 12.94 -2.44
C ASN A 36 -14.85 12.08 -3.63
N THR A 37 -15.36 12.38 -4.80
CA THR A 37 -15.08 11.64 -6.05
C THR A 37 -14.12 12.39 -6.98
N SER A 38 -13.66 13.57 -6.60
CA SER A 38 -12.80 14.40 -7.46
C SER A 38 -11.51 14.80 -6.76
N VAL A 39 -10.43 14.77 -7.52
CA VAL A 39 -9.11 15.22 -7.07
C VAL A 39 -9.02 16.74 -7.06
N HIS A 40 -8.54 17.32 -5.97
CA HIS A 40 -8.26 18.75 -5.92
C HIS A 40 -6.99 19.08 -6.72
N ILE A 41 -7.15 19.46 -7.98
CA ILE A 41 -6.05 19.68 -8.92
C ILE A 41 -5.02 20.71 -8.43
N GLY A 42 -5.44 21.75 -7.72
CA GLY A 42 -4.53 22.76 -7.16
C GLY A 42 -3.56 22.16 -6.12
N GLN A 43 -4.05 21.33 -5.21
CA GLN A 43 -3.21 20.63 -4.24
C GLN A 43 -2.31 19.61 -4.94
N LEU A 44 -2.84 18.87 -5.91
CA LEU A 44 -2.05 17.92 -6.68
C LEU A 44 -0.88 18.61 -7.40
N LYS A 45 -1.13 19.70 -8.12
CA LYS A 45 -0.06 20.46 -8.78
C LYS A 45 0.97 21.02 -7.80
N ARG A 46 0.54 21.44 -6.60
CA ARG A 46 1.45 21.89 -5.55
C ARG A 46 2.33 20.73 -5.06
N ALA A 47 1.75 19.53 -4.86
CA ALA A 47 2.49 18.33 -4.48
C ALA A 47 3.50 17.91 -5.56
N LEU A 48 3.10 17.93 -6.84
CA LEU A 48 4.00 17.61 -7.95
C LEU A 48 5.13 18.62 -8.12
N LYS A 49 4.87 19.91 -7.85
CA LYS A 49 5.93 20.92 -7.78
C LYS A 49 6.93 20.67 -6.64
N MET A 50 6.48 20.10 -5.51
CA MET A 50 7.41 19.65 -4.47
C MET A 50 8.21 18.45 -4.94
N LEU A 51 7.56 17.49 -5.61
CA LEU A 51 8.20 16.29 -6.14
C LEU A 51 9.33 16.64 -7.12
N SER A 52 9.10 17.56 -8.05
CA SER A 52 10.12 17.98 -9.04
C SER A 52 11.32 18.70 -8.43
N LYS A 53 11.22 19.21 -7.20
CA LYS A 53 12.30 19.92 -6.49
C LYS A 53 13.04 19.04 -5.48
N ALA A 54 12.44 17.92 -5.10
CA ALA A 54 13.02 17.02 -4.11
C ALA A 54 14.32 16.39 -4.63
N LYS A 55 15.30 16.26 -3.74
CA LYS A 55 16.57 15.61 -4.04
C LYS A 55 16.57 14.13 -3.68
N ARG A 56 15.77 13.76 -2.69
CA ARG A 56 15.62 12.40 -2.18
C ARG A 56 14.13 12.04 -2.07
N PRO A 57 13.37 12.15 -3.19
CA PRO A 57 11.95 11.82 -3.17
C PRO A 57 11.75 10.31 -2.99
N LEU A 58 10.63 9.95 -2.33
CA LEU A 58 10.27 8.56 -2.10
C LEU A 58 8.76 8.39 -2.23
N PHE A 59 8.31 7.41 -3.00
CA PHE A 59 6.92 6.96 -2.99
C PHE A 59 6.70 5.89 -1.91
N LEU A 60 5.63 6.05 -1.14
CA LEU A 60 5.12 5.04 -0.22
C LEU A 60 3.75 4.55 -0.70
N ALA A 61 3.71 3.34 -1.24
CA ALA A 61 2.47 2.73 -1.69
C ALA A 61 1.86 1.85 -0.58
N GLY A 62 0.65 2.19 -0.18
CA GLY A 62 -0.16 1.42 0.77
C GLY A 62 -1.20 0.53 0.08
N GLY A 63 -2.00 -0.17 0.89
CA GLY A 63 -3.07 -1.05 0.41
C GLY A 63 -4.14 -0.34 -0.42
N GLY A 64 -4.29 0.98 -0.27
CA GLY A 64 -5.22 1.77 -1.06
C GLY A 64 -4.93 1.75 -2.56
N VAL A 65 -3.67 1.61 -2.99
CA VAL A 65 -3.29 1.46 -4.40
C VAL A 65 -3.87 0.16 -4.97
N ASN A 66 -3.75 -0.95 -4.22
CA ASN A 66 -4.28 -2.26 -4.62
C ASN A 66 -5.80 -2.29 -4.64
N ILE A 67 -6.44 -1.73 -3.60
CA ILE A 67 -7.91 -1.67 -3.47
C ILE A 67 -8.52 -0.83 -4.61
N ALA A 68 -7.87 0.25 -5.01
CA ALA A 68 -8.30 1.10 -6.11
C ALA A 68 -7.98 0.52 -7.51
N HIS A 69 -7.31 -0.64 -7.59
CA HIS A 69 -6.81 -1.21 -8.85
C HIS A 69 -6.01 -0.18 -9.66
N ALA A 70 -5.04 0.47 -9.00
CA ALA A 70 -4.26 1.56 -9.56
C ALA A 70 -2.81 1.16 -9.91
N GLN A 71 -2.49 -0.14 -9.90
CA GLN A 71 -1.12 -0.65 -10.06
C GLN A 71 -0.49 -0.21 -11.38
N GLU A 72 -1.23 -0.34 -12.49
CA GLU A 72 -0.74 -0.03 -13.82
C GLU A 72 -0.37 1.45 -13.96
N VAL A 73 -1.31 2.34 -13.61
CA VAL A 73 -1.07 3.79 -13.69
C VAL A 73 -0.04 4.25 -12.65
N PHE A 74 0.08 3.56 -11.51
CA PHE A 74 1.12 3.83 -10.53
C PHE A 74 2.51 3.50 -11.09
N ARG A 75 2.65 2.34 -11.75
CA ARG A 75 3.88 1.95 -12.43
C ARG A 75 4.28 2.99 -13.49
N GLU A 76 3.33 3.45 -14.32
CA GLU A 76 3.57 4.51 -15.30
C GLU A 76 4.15 5.78 -14.64
N VAL A 77 3.56 6.23 -13.54
CA VAL A 77 4.06 7.40 -12.78
C VAL A 77 5.47 7.15 -12.23
N VAL A 78 5.72 5.96 -11.68
CA VAL A 78 7.04 5.59 -11.14
C VAL A 78 8.11 5.58 -12.24
N GLU A 79 7.82 4.95 -13.38
CA GLU A 79 8.73 4.88 -14.52
C GLU A 79 9.00 6.27 -15.11
N LYS A 80 7.98 7.11 -15.22
CA LYS A 80 8.13 8.47 -15.75
C LYS A 80 8.92 9.38 -14.83
N THR A 81 8.70 9.27 -13.51
CA THR A 81 9.37 10.12 -12.53
C THR A 81 10.74 9.61 -12.11
N GLN A 82 11.03 8.32 -12.25
CA GLN A 82 12.22 7.65 -11.74
C GLN A 82 12.38 7.75 -10.21
N VAL A 83 11.28 7.91 -9.50
CA VAL A 83 11.25 7.97 -8.03
C VAL A 83 11.19 6.56 -7.44
N PRO A 84 12.09 6.21 -6.49
CA PRO A 84 12.06 4.90 -5.85
C PRO A 84 10.79 4.71 -5.00
N VAL A 85 10.42 3.42 -4.82
CA VAL A 85 9.17 3.01 -4.16
C VAL A 85 9.45 2.09 -3.01
N VAL A 86 8.85 2.38 -1.86
CA VAL A 86 8.65 1.46 -0.75
C VAL A 86 7.18 1.11 -0.61
N THR A 87 6.87 -0.07 -0.10
CA THR A 87 5.49 -0.48 0.12
C THR A 87 5.25 -0.83 1.59
N THR A 88 4.01 -0.64 2.04
CA THR A 88 3.56 -1.29 3.27
C THR A 88 3.31 -2.79 3.02
N GLY A 89 3.15 -3.59 4.06
CA GLY A 89 2.75 -5.00 3.89
C GLY A 89 1.48 -5.17 3.04
N MET A 90 0.46 -4.31 3.26
CA MET A 90 -0.76 -4.30 2.47
C MET A 90 -0.61 -3.65 1.09
N GLY A 91 0.45 -2.89 0.88
CA GLY A 91 0.79 -2.27 -0.40
C GLY A 91 1.62 -3.17 -1.33
N ARG A 92 1.99 -4.38 -0.88
CA ARG A 92 2.66 -5.36 -1.73
C ARG A 92 1.81 -5.66 -2.96
N GLY A 93 2.44 -5.66 -4.14
CA GLY A 93 1.73 -5.78 -5.41
C GLY A 93 1.28 -4.45 -6.02
N ALA A 94 1.44 -3.31 -5.34
CA ALA A 94 1.25 -1.99 -5.95
C ALA A 94 2.23 -1.73 -7.11
N ILE A 95 3.39 -2.33 -7.02
CA ILE A 95 4.40 -2.42 -8.07
C ILE A 95 5.08 -3.79 -7.97
N SER A 96 5.58 -4.32 -9.07
CA SER A 96 6.34 -5.58 -9.07
C SER A 96 7.55 -5.51 -8.14
N THR A 97 7.78 -6.56 -7.34
CA THR A 97 8.98 -6.66 -6.49
C THR A 97 10.28 -6.77 -7.29
N LYS A 98 10.18 -7.13 -8.58
CA LYS A 98 11.30 -7.17 -9.54
C LYS A 98 11.53 -5.85 -10.24
N HIS A 99 10.70 -4.85 -10.00
CA HIS A 99 10.87 -3.54 -10.61
C HIS A 99 12.15 -2.86 -10.09
N PRO A 100 13.02 -2.28 -10.93
CA PRO A 100 14.31 -1.71 -10.52
C PRO A 100 14.18 -0.59 -9.48
N LEU A 101 13.08 0.15 -9.49
CA LEU A 101 12.81 1.22 -8.53
C LEU A 101 12.13 0.74 -7.23
N PHE A 102 11.80 -0.55 -7.13
CA PHE A 102 11.28 -1.12 -5.88
C PHE A 102 12.41 -1.33 -4.87
N ILE A 103 12.29 -0.74 -3.69
CA ILE A 103 13.30 -0.86 -2.64
C ILE A 103 13.00 -2.06 -1.72
N GLY A 104 11.74 -2.22 -1.31
CA GLY A 104 11.32 -3.24 -0.37
C GLY A 104 10.11 -2.82 0.45
N ASN A 105 9.74 -3.66 1.40
CA ASN A 105 8.73 -3.31 2.40
C ASN A 105 9.30 -2.37 3.45
N LEU A 106 8.48 -1.43 3.89
CA LEU A 106 8.74 -0.54 5.02
C LEU A 106 8.23 -1.14 6.33
N GLY A 107 8.85 -0.78 7.43
CA GLY A 107 8.36 -1.01 8.79
C GLY A 107 9.14 -2.08 9.56
N MET A 108 8.53 -2.61 10.62
CA MET A 108 9.14 -3.54 11.57
C MET A 108 9.74 -4.80 10.91
N HIS A 109 9.08 -5.29 9.87
CA HIS A 109 9.53 -6.45 9.07
C HIS A 109 10.00 -6.03 7.67
N GLY A 110 10.39 -4.75 7.54
CA GLY A 110 10.85 -4.19 6.27
C GLY A 110 12.32 -4.46 5.99
N ALA A 111 12.72 -4.17 4.75
CA ALA A 111 14.12 -4.20 4.36
C ALA A 111 14.86 -3.00 4.97
N TYR A 112 16.14 -3.21 5.33
CA TYR A 112 17.00 -2.14 5.86
C TYR A 112 17.00 -0.91 4.94
N ALA A 113 17.27 -1.11 3.64
CA ALA A 113 17.29 -0.02 2.67
C ALA A 113 15.96 0.76 2.57
N ALA A 114 14.80 0.06 2.73
CA ALA A 114 13.49 0.70 2.71
C ALA A 114 13.28 1.59 3.94
N ASN A 115 13.67 1.13 5.12
CA ASN A 115 13.59 1.91 6.35
C ASN A 115 14.54 3.12 6.31
N MET A 116 15.78 2.93 5.84
CA MET A 116 16.74 4.02 5.68
C MET A 116 16.26 5.04 4.63
N ALA A 117 15.66 4.59 3.55
CA ALA A 117 15.12 5.49 2.53
C ALA A 117 14.02 6.39 3.10
N VAL A 118 13.16 5.90 3.98
CA VAL A 118 12.14 6.72 4.66
C VAL A 118 12.78 7.68 5.66
N SER A 119 13.80 7.23 6.41
CA SER A 119 14.48 8.09 7.38
C SER A 119 15.24 9.26 6.74
N GLU A 120 15.78 9.04 5.53
CA GLU A 120 16.67 9.99 4.86
C GLU A 120 16.01 10.78 3.71
N CYS A 121 14.78 10.43 3.31
CA CYS A 121 14.08 11.17 2.25
C CYS A 121 13.81 12.63 2.65
N ASP A 122 13.75 13.53 1.67
CA ASP A 122 13.35 14.93 1.84
C ASP A 122 11.88 15.16 1.40
N LEU A 123 11.31 14.22 0.68
CA LEU A 123 9.89 14.18 0.33
C LEU A 123 9.36 12.75 0.40
N LEU A 124 8.38 12.51 1.25
CA LEU A 124 7.62 11.26 1.30
C LEU A 124 6.25 11.48 0.64
N PHE A 125 6.06 10.87 -0.52
CA PHE A 125 4.81 10.93 -1.26
C PHE A 125 4.02 9.65 -1.01
N SER A 126 3.08 9.70 -0.09
CA SER A 126 2.32 8.54 0.39
C SER A 126 0.97 8.42 -0.27
N ILE A 127 0.61 7.20 -0.68
CA ILE A 127 -0.62 6.89 -1.41
C ILE A 127 -1.32 5.69 -0.75
N GLY A 128 -2.52 5.91 -0.22
CA GLY A 128 -3.39 4.88 0.32
C GLY A 128 -2.81 4.11 1.53
N THR A 129 -2.15 4.83 2.45
CA THR A 129 -1.63 4.25 3.70
C THR A 129 -2.10 5.03 4.92
N ARG A 130 -2.33 4.34 6.03
CA ARG A 130 -2.85 4.96 7.27
C ARG A 130 -1.76 5.35 8.26
N PHE A 131 -0.49 5.14 7.96
CA PHE A 131 0.63 5.39 8.86
C PHE A 131 0.44 4.75 10.25
N ASN A 132 0.19 3.45 10.26
CA ASN A 132 0.06 2.71 11.51
C ASN A 132 1.42 2.46 12.17
N ASP A 133 1.40 2.05 13.44
CA ASP A 133 2.57 1.79 14.27
C ASP A 133 3.55 0.75 13.68
N ARG A 134 3.04 -0.20 12.87
CA ARG A 134 3.87 -1.24 12.22
C ARG A 134 4.82 -0.69 11.19
N ILE A 135 4.53 0.47 10.61
CA ILE A 135 5.39 1.13 9.63
C ILE A 135 6.07 2.38 10.20
N THR A 136 5.44 3.09 11.14
CA THR A 136 5.99 4.33 11.67
C THR A 136 6.94 4.12 12.84
N GLY A 137 6.72 3.08 13.65
CA GLY A 137 7.42 2.95 14.91
C GLY A 137 7.20 4.19 15.79
N LYS A 138 8.26 4.83 16.22
CA LYS A 138 8.21 6.09 16.99
C LYS A 138 7.85 7.25 16.05
N LEU A 139 6.68 7.82 16.24
CA LEU A 139 6.11 8.84 15.35
C LEU A 139 7.01 10.06 15.12
N HIS A 140 7.73 10.51 16.17
CA HIS A 140 8.60 11.68 16.08
C HIS A 140 9.95 11.41 15.38
N GLU A 141 10.28 10.13 15.17
CA GLU A 141 11.47 9.71 14.43
C GLU A 141 11.14 9.26 12.99
N PHE A 142 9.84 9.20 12.64
CA PHE A 142 9.41 8.76 11.32
C PHE A 142 9.59 9.86 10.28
N ALA A 143 10.39 9.59 9.23
CA ALA A 143 10.67 10.51 8.13
C ALA A 143 11.02 11.95 8.62
N PRO A 144 11.99 12.12 9.56
CA PRO A 144 12.19 13.35 10.30
C PRO A 144 12.63 14.54 9.43
N HIS A 145 13.10 14.28 8.22
CA HIS A 145 13.59 15.28 7.28
C HIS A 145 12.65 15.53 6.11
N ALA A 146 11.56 14.75 6.01
CA ALA A 146 10.69 14.79 4.86
C ALA A 146 9.52 15.77 5.01
N GLN A 147 9.20 16.45 3.93
CA GLN A 147 7.86 16.97 3.73
C GLN A 147 6.95 15.79 3.31
N ILE A 148 5.71 15.77 3.79
CA ILE A 148 4.80 14.63 3.58
C ILE A 148 3.60 15.04 2.75
N VAL A 149 3.47 14.41 1.58
CA VAL A 149 2.24 14.43 0.77
C VAL A 149 1.46 13.15 1.06
N HIS A 150 0.17 13.27 1.34
CA HIS A 150 -0.67 12.12 1.65
C HIS A 150 -1.94 12.12 0.80
N ILE A 151 -2.05 11.13 -0.08
CA ILE A 151 -3.26 10.81 -0.84
C ILE A 151 -3.99 9.68 -0.11
N ASP A 152 -5.19 9.94 0.36
CA ASP A 152 -6.08 8.94 0.94
C ASP A 152 -7.54 9.29 0.67
N ILE A 153 -8.38 8.27 0.53
CA ILE A 153 -9.82 8.44 0.35
C ILE A 153 -10.53 8.76 1.67
N ASP A 154 -9.92 8.37 2.80
CA ASP A 154 -10.45 8.54 4.14
C ASP A 154 -9.92 9.81 4.79
N THR A 155 -10.77 10.81 4.90
CA THR A 155 -10.43 12.08 5.57
C THR A 155 -9.98 11.90 7.02
N ALA A 156 -10.48 10.87 7.72
CA ALA A 156 -10.09 10.57 9.09
C ALA A 156 -8.67 9.98 9.22
N SER A 157 -8.09 9.51 8.14
CA SER A 157 -6.71 9.02 8.09
C SER A 157 -5.68 10.13 7.87
N ILE A 158 -6.11 11.28 7.32
CA ILE A 158 -5.22 12.42 7.02
C ILE A 158 -4.76 13.08 8.33
N SER A 159 -3.47 13.26 8.49
CA SER A 159 -2.83 13.88 9.68
C SER A 159 -3.20 13.26 11.02
N ARG A 160 -3.69 12.01 11.01
CA ARG A 160 -4.09 11.32 12.24
C ARG A 160 -2.90 10.93 13.11
N ASN A 161 -1.87 10.36 12.51
CA ASN A 161 -0.72 9.81 13.22
C ASN A 161 0.55 10.62 12.98
N ILE A 162 0.72 11.18 11.79
CA ILE A 162 1.85 12.02 11.41
C ILE A 162 1.36 13.33 10.81
N HIS A 163 2.17 14.37 10.93
CA HIS A 163 1.88 15.63 10.26
C HIS A 163 1.96 15.49 8.74
N VAL A 164 0.99 16.07 8.01
CA VAL A 164 0.92 16.05 6.55
C VAL A 164 0.99 17.47 6.02
N ASP A 165 1.98 17.76 5.16
CA ASP A 165 2.16 19.09 4.56
C ASP A 165 1.14 19.36 3.44
N ILE A 166 0.89 18.35 2.60
CA ILE A 166 -0.14 18.45 1.54
C ILE A 166 -1.07 17.25 1.59
N PRO A 167 -2.28 17.41 2.15
CA PRO A 167 -3.33 16.40 2.09
C PRO A 167 -4.04 16.44 0.73
N ILE A 168 -4.31 15.26 0.16
CA ILE A 168 -5.11 15.10 -1.04
C ILE A 168 -6.16 14.03 -0.76
N VAL A 169 -7.38 14.45 -0.52
CA VAL A 169 -8.50 13.53 -0.28
C VAL A 169 -9.07 13.10 -1.63
N ALA A 170 -8.76 11.88 -2.04
CA ALA A 170 -9.21 11.34 -3.32
C ALA A 170 -9.08 9.81 -3.35
N ASP A 171 -9.78 9.17 -4.28
CA ASP A 171 -9.48 7.80 -4.68
C ASP A 171 -8.06 7.70 -5.25
N ALA A 172 -7.34 6.62 -4.92
CA ALA A 172 -5.95 6.47 -5.33
C ALA A 172 -5.80 6.40 -6.86
N LYS A 173 -6.69 5.67 -7.55
CA LYS A 173 -6.63 5.55 -9.02
C LYS A 173 -6.88 6.89 -9.69
N GLU A 174 -7.89 7.61 -9.25
CA GLU A 174 -8.21 8.96 -9.73
C GLU A 174 -7.03 9.92 -9.57
N ALA A 175 -6.45 9.94 -8.36
CA ALA A 175 -5.32 10.81 -8.04
C ALA A 175 -4.08 10.46 -8.88
N ILE A 176 -3.72 9.18 -8.98
CA ILE A 176 -2.55 8.72 -9.73
C ILE A 176 -2.74 8.95 -11.24
N THR A 177 -3.96 8.73 -11.77
CA THR A 177 -4.28 9.03 -13.18
C THR A 177 -4.06 10.52 -13.48
N LYS A 178 -4.50 11.38 -12.55
CA LYS A 178 -4.24 12.82 -12.70
C LYS A 178 -2.76 13.17 -12.50
N MET A 179 -2.03 12.45 -11.66
CA MET A 179 -0.58 12.60 -11.54
C MET A 179 0.12 12.30 -12.87
N ALA A 180 -0.23 11.20 -13.54
CA ALA A 180 0.39 10.78 -14.80
C ALA A 180 0.33 11.86 -15.90
N GLU A 181 -0.73 12.70 -15.89
CA GLU A 181 -0.89 13.82 -16.82
C GLU A 181 0.15 14.95 -16.59
N TYR A 182 0.62 15.15 -15.35
CA TYR A 182 1.40 16.32 -14.96
C TYR A 182 2.81 16.03 -14.44
N VAL A 183 3.15 14.77 -14.16
CA VAL A 183 4.49 14.44 -13.65
C VAL A 183 5.56 14.56 -14.72
N GLU A 184 6.74 14.99 -14.29
CA GLU A 184 7.95 15.09 -15.07
C GLU A 184 9.05 14.21 -14.45
N PRO A 185 10.09 13.82 -15.20
CA PRO A 185 11.24 13.10 -14.67
C PRO A 185 11.93 13.86 -13.55
N CYS A 186 12.30 13.15 -12.47
CA CYS A 186 13.04 13.70 -11.33
C CYS A 186 14.52 13.35 -11.41
N SER A 187 15.38 14.17 -10.78
CA SER A 187 16.81 13.91 -10.72
C SER A 187 17.15 13.03 -9.51
N THR A 188 17.04 11.70 -9.67
CA THR A 188 17.16 10.72 -8.57
C THR A 188 18.43 9.87 -8.60
N SER A 189 19.31 10.02 -9.59
CA SER A 189 20.46 9.12 -9.78
C SER A 189 21.37 8.97 -8.56
N LYS A 190 21.70 10.08 -7.86
CA LYS A 190 22.50 10.03 -6.63
C LYS A 190 21.76 9.36 -5.48
N TRP A 191 20.46 9.58 -5.42
CA TRP A 191 19.60 8.98 -4.42
C TRP A 191 19.47 7.46 -4.61
N LEU A 192 19.26 7.02 -5.83
CA LEU A 192 19.22 5.61 -6.19
C LEU A 192 20.56 4.92 -5.90
N ALA A 193 21.69 5.53 -6.23
CA ALA A 193 23.01 5.00 -5.89
C ALA A 193 23.21 4.81 -4.38
N GLN A 194 22.71 5.74 -3.54
CA GLN A 194 22.75 5.59 -2.10
C GLN A 194 21.86 4.43 -1.60
N ILE A 195 20.66 4.28 -2.15
CA ILE A 195 19.76 3.19 -1.81
C ILE A 195 20.38 1.83 -2.21
N ASP A 196 21.00 1.76 -3.37
CA ASP A 196 21.68 0.53 -3.84
C ASP A 196 22.89 0.18 -2.97
N ALA A 197 23.62 1.18 -2.45
CA ALA A 197 24.66 0.93 -1.46
C ALA A 197 24.09 0.25 -0.20
N TRP A 198 22.98 0.76 0.36
CA TRP A 198 22.33 0.13 1.52
C TRP A 198 21.78 -1.27 1.23
N LYS A 199 21.26 -1.53 0.02
CA LYS A 199 20.82 -2.88 -0.38
C LYS A 199 21.99 -3.87 -0.40
N ASN A 200 23.15 -3.41 -0.86
CA ASN A 200 24.35 -4.24 -0.96
C ASN A 200 25.03 -4.47 0.40
N GLU A 201 25.07 -3.46 1.25
CA GLU A 201 25.65 -3.55 2.60
C GLU A 201 24.78 -4.38 3.56
N HIS A 202 23.46 -4.27 3.40
CA HIS A 202 22.48 -4.91 4.28
C HIS A 202 21.42 -5.68 3.47
N PRO A 203 21.82 -6.73 2.74
CA PRO A 203 20.87 -7.52 1.97
C PRO A 203 19.90 -8.25 2.91
N LEU A 204 18.66 -8.40 2.43
CA LEU A 204 17.67 -9.21 3.14
C LEU A 204 18.07 -10.69 3.04
N THR A 205 18.67 -11.22 4.09
CA THR A 205 19.17 -12.59 4.14
C THR A 205 18.62 -13.34 5.35
N MET A 206 18.46 -14.64 5.21
CA MET A 206 18.09 -15.54 6.28
C MET A 206 19.17 -16.62 6.44
N ARG A 207 19.62 -16.83 7.66
CA ARG A 207 20.56 -17.93 7.96
C ARG A 207 19.83 -19.27 7.90
N GLN A 208 20.39 -20.22 7.17
CA GLN A 208 19.93 -21.60 7.12
C GLN A 208 21.08 -22.52 7.54
N ASN A 209 20.78 -23.56 8.33
CA ASN A 209 21.76 -24.45 8.92
C ASN A 209 21.95 -25.76 8.10
N GLY A 210 21.83 -25.69 6.76
CA GLY A 210 22.05 -26.84 5.87
C GLY A 210 20.90 -27.86 5.81
N VAL A 211 19.79 -27.60 6.47
CA VAL A 211 18.51 -28.34 6.34
C VAL A 211 17.51 -27.49 5.58
N MET A 212 16.51 -28.13 4.97
CA MET A 212 15.41 -27.42 4.32
C MET A 212 14.81 -26.38 5.26
N GLY A 213 14.83 -25.14 4.83
CA GLY A 213 14.34 -24.00 5.60
C GLY A 213 13.29 -23.18 4.84
N PRO A 214 12.79 -22.11 5.45
CA PRO A 214 11.76 -21.25 4.81
C PRO A 214 12.19 -20.69 3.45
N LEU A 215 13.47 -20.35 3.26
CA LEU A 215 13.96 -19.82 1.97
C LEU A 215 13.80 -20.83 0.84
N ASP A 216 14.04 -22.12 1.10
CA ASP A 216 13.91 -23.15 0.07
C ASP A 216 12.46 -23.23 -0.42
N ILE A 217 11.50 -23.08 0.52
CA ILE A 217 10.07 -23.06 0.22
C ILE A 217 9.72 -21.82 -0.62
N PHE A 218 10.19 -20.64 -0.22
CA PHE A 218 9.89 -19.41 -0.97
C PHE A 218 10.55 -19.38 -2.33
N ASN A 219 11.77 -19.89 -2.47
CA ASN A 219 12.43 -20.05 -3.77
C ASN A 219 11.65 -21.00 -4.67
N ALA A 220 11.21 -22.14 -4.15
CA ALA A 220 10.38 -23.07 -4.90
C ALA A 220 9.03 -22.45 -5.33
N ILE A 221 8.41 -21.63 -4.47
CA ILE A 221 7.19 -20.89 -4.83
C ILE A 221 7.49 -19.88 -5.93
N ASN A 222 8.59 -19.13 -5.82
CA ASN A 222 8.98 -18.14 -6.81
C ASN A 222 9.27 -18.75 -8.19
N GLU A 223 9.87 -19.95 -8.21
CA GLU A 223 10.23 -20.65 -9.44
C GLU A 223 9.05 -21.37 -10.11
N LYS A 224 8.12 -21.94 -9.31
CA LYS A 224 7.09 -22.84 -9.84
C LYS A 224 5.71 -22.22 -10.04
N PHE A 225 5.42 -21.10 -9.37
CA PHE A 225 4.09 -20.51 -9.33
C PHE A 225 4.15 -19.00 -9.62
N ASP A 226 4.26 -18.64 -10.89
CA ASP A 226 4.43 -17.25 -11.33
C ASP A 226 3.10 -16.47 -11.43
N ASP A 227 1.94 -17.16 -11.48
CA ASP A 227 0.60 -16.59 -11.59
C ASP A 227 -0.30 -16.88 -10.37
N ALA A 228 0.27 -17.37 -9.27
CA ALA A 228 -0.50 -17.81 -8.12
C ALA A 228 -1.06 -16.66 -7.26
N ILE A 229 -2.23 -16.88 -6.69
CA ILE A 229 -2.74 -16.11 -5.56
C ILE A 229 -2.20 -16.75 -4.27
N ILE A 230 -1.36 -16.03 -3.55
CA ILE A 230 -0.73 -16.52 -2.32
C ILE A 230 -1.52 -15.99 -1.13
N VAL A 231 -2.06 -16.90 -0.35
CA VAL A 231 -2.82 -16.57 0.86
C VAL A 231 -2.05 -17.05 2.06
N THR A 232 -1.92 -16.19 3.07
CA THR A 232 -1.28 -16.54 4.33
C THR A 232 -2.24 -16.46 5.50
N ASP A 233 -2.07 -17.33 6.47
CA ASP A 233 -2.56 -17.10 7.82
C ASP A 233 -1.62 -16.12 8.55
N VAL A 234 -1.80 -15.90 9.84
CA VAL A 234 -1.02 -14.95 10.64
C VAL A 234 0.10 -15.67 11.40
N GLY A 235 1.31 -15.13 11.32
CA GLY A 235 2.48 -15.68 11.99
C GLY A 235 3.79 -15.33 11.28
N GLN A 236 4.88 -15.99 11.65
CA GLN A 236 6.19 -15.76 11.04
C GLN A 236 6.17 -16.02 9.52
N HIS A 237 5.47 -17.05 9.08
CA HIS A 237 5.30 -17.36 7.65
C HIS A 237 4.70 -16.20 6.86
N GLN A 238 3.73 -15.45 7.42
CA GLN A 238 3.16 -14.27 6.78
C GLN A 238 4.22 -13.19 6.54
N MET A 239 5.03 -12.92 7.57
CA MET A 239 6.09 -11.92 7.50
C MET A 239 7.16 -12.33 6.49
N LEU A 240 7.59 -13.60 6.54
CA LEU A 240 8.57 -14.15 5.62
C LEU A 240 8.04 -14.20 4.17
N THR A 241 6.79 -14.58 3.97
CA THR A 241 6.13 -14.48 2.65
C THR A 241 6.17 -13.05 2.13
N SER A 242 5.85 -12.10 2.99
CA SER A 242 5.90 -10.67 2.64
C SER A 242 7.32 -10.18 2.30
N GLN A 243 8.36 -10.83 2.79
CA GLN A 243 9.75 -10.46 2.53
C GLN A 243 10.34 -11.17 1.30
N TYR A 244 10.08 -12.46 1.14
CA TYR A 244 10.82 -13.34 0.22
C TYR A 244 10.04 -13.81 -1.00
N VAL A 245 8.70 -13.73 -0.98
CA VAL A 245 7.92 -14.09 -2.16
C VAL A 245 7.88 -12.92 -3.13
N ASP A 246 8.23 -13.18 -4.38
CA ASP A 246 8.11 -12.21 -5.46
C ASP A 246 6.65 -11.96 -5.79
N ILE A 247 6.24 -10.70 -5.80
CA ILE A 247 4.93 -10.28 -6.27
C ILE A 247 5.12 -9.56 -7.60
N THR A 248 4.72 -10.23 -8.65
CA THR A 248 4.77 -9.75 -10.02
C THR A 248 3.38 -9.27 -10.45
N GLU A 249 3.22 -8.85 -11.69
CA GLU A 249 1.93 -8.41 -12.23
C GLU A 249 0.85 -9.51 -12.20
N ASN A 250 1.27 -10.77 -12.33
CA ASN A 250 0.36 -11.91 -12.37
C ASN A 250 0.15 -12.59 -11.00
N ARG A 251 0.94 -12.22 -9.99
CA ARG A 251 0.90 -12.83 -8.67
C ARG A 251 0.35 -11.86 -7.64
N GLN A 252 -0.57 -12.34 -6.82
CA GLN A 252 -1.18 -11.57 -5.74
C GLN A 252 -0.85 -12.17 -4.38
N ILE A 253 -0.81 -11.34 -3.37
CA ILE A 253 -0.72 -11.76 -1.97
C ILE A 253 -1.94 -11.25 -1.20
N ILE A 254 -2.59 -12.16 -0.47
CA ILE A 254 -3.75 -11.87 0.36
C ILE A 254 -3.43 -12.27 1.79
N MET A 255 -3.55 -11.32 2.71
CA MET A 255 -3.22 -11.52 4.12
C MET A 255 -4.04 -10.65 5.04
N SER A 256 -4.27 -11.10 6.27
CA SER A 256 -4.82 -10.27 7.34
C SER A 256 -3.73 -9.42 7.99
N GLY A 257 -3.22 -8.42 7.25
CA GLY A 257 -2.10 -7.57 7.70
C GLY A 257 -2.51 -6.41 8.60
N GLY A 258 -3.80 -6.16 8.77
CA GLY A 258 -4.33 -5.09 9.61
C GLY A 258 -4.59 -5.54 11.04
N LEU A 259 -5.48 -6.51 11.23
CA LEU A 259 -5.91 -7.01 12.53
C LEU A 259 -5.23 -8.34 12.93
N GLY A 260 -4.53 -8.99 12.03
CA GLY A 260 -3.86 -10.25 12.31
C GLY A 260 -4.83 -11.37 12.69
N THR A 261 -5.92 -11.52 11.94
CA THR A 261 -6.98 -12.48 12.22
C THR A 261 -6.48 -13.91 11.99
N MET A 262 -6.42 -14.71 13.04
CA MET A 262 -6.08 -16.12 12.96
C MET A 262 -7.17 -16.91 12.24
N GLY A 263 -6.77 -17.91 11.46
CA GLY A 263 -7.69 -18.72 10.64
C GLY A 263 -8.07 -18.08 9.30
N TYR A 264 -7.48 -16.94 8.95
CA TYR A 264 -7.77 -16.23 7.70
C TYR A 264 -7.44 -17.08 6.48
N GLY A 265 -6.25 -17.68 6.45
CA GLY A 265 -5.83 -18.59 5.38
C GLY A 265 -6.71 -19.84 5.29
N LEU A 266 -7.03 -20.41 6.45
CA LEU A 266 -7.90 -21.59 6.53
C LEU A 266 -9.34 -21.30 6.04
N SER A 267 -9.88 -20.13 6.36
CA SER A 267 -11.19 -19.69 5.84
C SER A 267 -11.22 -19.66 4.33
N LEU A 268 -10.16 -19.18 3.70
CA LEU A 268 -10.10 -19.10 2.23
C LEU A 268 -10.04 -20.47 1.57
N ILE A 269 -9.44 -21.48 2.18
CA ILE A 269 -9.51 -22.87 1.72
C ILE A 269 -10.97 -23.34 1.67
N HIS A 270 -11.74 -23.11 2.74
CA HIS A 270 -13.13 -23.52 2.82
C HIS A 270 -14.04 -22.76 1.85
N ILE A 271 -13.72 -21.51 1.55
CA ILE A 271 -14.48 -20.69 0.58
C ILE A 271 -14.20 -21.14 -0.86
N SER A 272 -12.92 -21.39 -1.16
CA SER A 272 -12.47 -21.73 -2.52
C SER A 272 -12.71 -23.19 -2.87
N GLU A 273 -12.54 -24.09 -1.89
CA GLU A 273 -12.68 -25.54 -2.04
C GLU A 273 -13.59 -26.10 -0.94
N PRO A 274 -14.90 -25.80 -0.96
CA PRO A 274 -15.81 -26.33 0.03
C PRO A 274 -15.77 -27.86 -0.01
N THR A 275 -15.40 -28.48 1.10
CA THR A 275 -15.46 -29.93 1.27
C THR A 275 -16.89 -30.40 1.01
N ARG A 276 -17.03 -31.31 0.07
CA ARG A 276 -18.30 -31.98 -0.28
C ARG A 276 -18.72 -32.95 0.82
#